data_d0695ae1909df6c2880d6f83876886d1
#
_entry.id   d0695ae1909df6c2880d6f83876886d1
#
_cell.length_a   1.000
_cell.length_b   1.000
_cell.length_c   1.000
_cell.angle_alpha   90.00
_cell.angle_beta   90.00
_cell.angle_gamma   90.00
#
_symmetry.space_group_name_H-M   'P 1'
#
loop_
_entity.id
_entity.type
_entity.pdbx_description
1 polymer ?
#
loop_
_entity_poly.entity_id
_entity_poly.type
_entity_poly.pdbx_seq_one_letter_code
_entity_poly.pdbx_strand_id
1 'polypeptide(L)'
;MGWADRFFEAVKKLTHSHERVGMDTRLFAFVGGDSGLWRIVGTETIVGKSLPEAKRLNVISASELQPETNAPWVLRGITSNERYVMREEKNEIVVKQQGLARPEATCAALIPIRKNAAWWEFTQDERRSVFEKSKHIQIGLNYLPAVARKLHHCRDLS
;
A
#
# COMPACT_ATOMS: atom_id res chain seq x y z
N MET A 1 3.31 -27.35 -6.33
CA MET A 1 2.69 -26.25 -5.58
C MET A 1 3.27 -24.92 -6.10
N GLY A 2 2.50 -24.19 -6.89
CA GLY A 2 2.98 -23.00 -7.60
C GLY A 2 3.16 -21.81 -6.64
N TRP A 3 3.84 -20.76 -7.09
CA TRP A 3 4.01 -19.52 -6.31
C TRP A 3 2.67 -18.82 -6.02
N ALA A 4 1.66 -19.00 -6.87
CA ALA A 4 0.30 -18.52 -6.66
C ALA A 4 -0.36 -19.17 -5.45
N ASP A 5 -0.16 -20.48 -5.24
CA ASP A 5 -0.70 -21.21 -4.10
C ASP A 5 -0.11 -20.72 -2.78
N ARG A 6 1.20 -20.41 -2.76
CA ARG A 6 1.87 -19.85 -1.58
C ARG A 6 1.43 -18.42 -1.26
N PHE A 7 1.09 -17.64 -2.28
CA PHE A 7 0.55 -16.31 -2.09
C PHE A 7 -0.87 -16.36 -1.54
N PHE A 8 -1.72 -17.25 -2.06
CA PHE A 8 -3.07 -17.48 -1.54
C PHE A 8 -3.06 -17.99 -0.08
N GLU A 9 -2.13 -18.85 0.28
CA GLU A 9 -1.94 -19.30 1.66
C GLU A 9 -1.49 -18.16 2.58
N ALA A 10 -0.57 -17.31 2.13
CA ALA A 10 -0.15 -16.13 2.89
C ALA A 10 -1.30 -15.13 3.08
N VAL A 11 -2.12 -14.91 2.05
CA VAL A 11 -3.30 -14.04 2.12
C VAL A 11 -4.41 -14.67 2.94
N LYS A 12 -4.64 -15.98 2.85
CA LYS A 12 -5.55 -16.71 3.73
C LYS A 12 -5.12 -16.64 5.20
N LYS A 13 -3.82 -16.78 5.49
CA LYS A 13 -3.29 -16.53 6.84
C LYS A 13 -3.56 -15.11 7.33
N LEU A 14 -3.45 -14.11 6.46
CA LEU A 14 -3.77 -12.71 6.79
C LEU A 14 -5.27 -12.49 7.05
N THR A 15 -6.14 -13.32 6.46
CA THR A 15 -7.61 -13.21 6.63
C THR A 15 -8.19 -14.12 7.70
N HIS A 16 -7.49 -15.16 8.14
CA HIS A 16 -7.99 -16.17 9.11
C HIS A 16 -7.47 -16.00 10.55
N SER A 17 -6.66 -14.98 10.84
CA SER A 17 -6.30 -14.67 12.23
C SER A 17 -7.37 -13.79 12.90
N HIS A 18 -8.63 -14.20 12.83
CA HIS A 18 -9.79 -13.49 13.36
C HIS A 18 -10.07 -13.84 14.82
N GLU A 19 -9.09 -13.77 15.70
CA GLU A 19 -9.39 -13.70 17.14
C GLU A 19 -8.19 -13.16 17.92
N ARG A 20 -7.93 -11.85 17.78
CA ARG A 20 -7.28 -11.09 18.86
C ARG A 20 -7.87 -9.70 18.92
N VAL A 21 -8.57 -9.45 19.98
CA VAL A 21 -9.15 -8.16 20.36
C VAL A 21 -8.05 -7.09 20.34
N GLY A 22 -8.22 -6.05 19.51
CA GLY A 22 -7.56 -4.77 19.68
C GLY A 22 -6.51 -4.36 18.64
N MET A 23 -6.16 -5.16 17.63
CA MET A 23 -5.19 -4.72 16.61
C MET A 23 -5.88 -4.30 15.30
N ASP A 24 -5.48 -3.13 14.78
CA ASP A 24 -5.95 -2.63 13.49
C ASP A 24 -5.44 -3.54 12.35
N THR A 25 -6.33 -4.39 11.82
CA THR A 25 -6.05 -5.32 10.71
C THR A 25 -5.65 -4.61 9.40
N ARG A 26 -5.72 -3.27 9.36
CA ARG A 26 -5.32 -2.45 8.23
C ARG A 26 -3.87 -1.98 8.30
N LEU A 27 -3.15 -2.28 9.38
CA LEU A 27 -1.76 -1.91 9.52
C LEU A 27 -0.87 -2.95 8.84
N PHE A 28 -0.06 -2.48 7.89
CA PHE A 28 0.88 -3.30 7.13
C PHE A 28 2.30 -2.77 7.24
N ALA A 29 3.26 -3.68 7.15
CA ALA A 29 4.66 -3.38 6.95
C ALA A 29 5.15 -3.91 5.60
N PHE A 30 5.92 -3.09 4.93
CA PHE A 30 6.60 -3.36 3.67
C PHE A 30 8.09 -3.47 3.99
N VAL A 31 8.64 -4.66 3.87
CA VAL A 31 10.00 -4.99 4.32
C VAL A 31 10.86 -5.29 3.10
N GLY A 32 11.83 -4.43 2.83
CA GLY A 32 12.79 -4.65 1.76
C GLY A 32 14.06 -5.31 2.28
N GLY A 33 14.51 -6.39 1.62
CA GLY A 33 15.68 -7.15 2.02
C GLY A 33 16.08 -8.23 1.02
N ASP A 34 16.80 -9.23 1.48
CA ASP A 34 17.23 -10.38 0.66
C ASP A 34 16.18 -11.50 0.62
N SER A 35 15.18 -11.47 1.49
CA SER A 35 14.09 -12.44 1.55
C SER A 35 12.73 -11.75 1.39
N GLY A 36 11.73 -12.50 0.98
CA GLY A 36 10.37 -12.00 0.82
C GLY A 36 9.65 -12.66 -0.36
N LEU A 37 8.35 -12.50 -0.41
CA LEU A 37 7.50 -13.12 -1.43
C LEU A 37 7.75 -12.54 -2.83
N TRP A 38 7.94 -11.22 -2.92
CA TRP A 38 8.03 -10.50 -4.17
C TRP A 38 9.49 -10.23 -4.57
N ARG A 39 9.86 -10.57 -5.80
CA ARG A 39 11.14 -10.15 -6.37
C ARG A 39 11.04 -8.70 -6.82
N ILE A 40 11.97 -7.85 -6.40
CA ILE A 40 12.10 -6.50 -6.91
C ILE A 40 12.81 -6.57 -8.26
N VAL A 41 12.16 -6.13 -9.31
CA VAL A 41 12.68 -6.16 -10.68
C VAL A 41 13.26 -4.83 -11.14
N GLY A 42 12.97 -3.75 -10.41
CA GLY A 42 13.51 -2.43 -10.68
C GLY A 42 13.09 -1.44 -9.60
N THR A 43 13.92 -0.43 -9.41
CA THR A 43 13.66 0.72 -8.54
C THR A 43 14.02 1.99 -9.27
N GLU A 44 13.21 3.03 -9.08
CA GLU A 44 13.45 4.35 -9.63
C GLU A 44 13.20 5.41 -8.56
N THR A 45 14.09 6.39 -8.47
CA THR A 45 13.93 7.54 -7.58
C THR A 45 13.63 8.77 -8.39
N ILE A 46 12.39 9.27 -8.27
CA ILE A 46 11.96 10.47 -9.01
C ILE A 46 12.45 11.73 -8.32
N VAL A 47 12.32 11.80 -7.00
CA VAL A 47 12.74 12.95 -6.18
C VAL A 47 13.22 12.47 -4.81
N GLY A 48 14.30 13.03 -4.33
CA GLY A 48 14.81 12.79 -2.99
C GLY A 48 15.83 11.64 -2.91
N LYS A 49 15.96 11.07 -1.73
CA LYS A 49 16.93 9.99 -1.46
C LYS A 49 16.29 8.64 -1.75
N SER A 50 17.00 7.78 -2.47
CA SER A 50 16.59 6.39 -2.72
C SER A 50 16.46 5.60 -1.40
N LEU A 51 15.57 4.62 -1.43
CA LEU A 51 15.62 3.56 -0.43
C LEU A 51 16.92 2.74 -0.61
N PRO A 52 17.47 2.16 0.46
CA PRO A 52 18.56 1.20 0.34
C PRO A 52 18.20 0.06 -0.62
N GLU A 53 19.22 -0.52 -1.24
CA GLU A 53 19.01 -1.65 -2.14
C GLU A 53 18.37 -2.84 -1.43
N ALA A 54 17.42 -3.49 -2.09
CA ALA A 54 16.78 -4.71 -1.64
C ALA A 54 16.42 -5.57 -2.85
N LYS A 55 16.62 -6.89 -2.73
CA LYS A 55 16.31 -7.84 -3.83
C LYS A 55 14.87 -8.30 -3.77
N ARG A 56 14.29 -8.29 -2.59
CA ARG A 56 12.96 -8.80 -2.33
C ARG A 56 12.14 -7.88 -1.43
N LEU A 57 10.84 -7.95 -1.61
CA LEU A 57 9.85 -7.26 -0.79
C LEU A 57 8.97 -8.30 -0.10
N ASN A 58 8.77 -8.13 1.19
CA ASN A 58 7.73 -8.79 1.94
C ASN A 58 6.67 -7.79 2.38
N VAL A 59 5.39 -8.19 2.33
CA VAL A 59 4.27 -7.39 2.82
C VAL A 59 3.58 -8.21 3.89
N ILE A 60 3.59 -7.72 5.11
CA ILE A 60 3.13 -8.45 6.29
C ILE A 60 2.16 -7.60 7.11
N SER A 61 1.29 -8.24 7.86
CA SER A 61 0.54 -7.56 8.91
C SER A 61 1.52 -7.03 9.96
N ALA A 62 1.36 -5.80 10.40
CA ALA A 62 2.27 -5.22 11.39
C ALA A 62 2.23 -5.94 12.74
N SER A 63 1.18 -6.71 13.02
CA SER A 63 1.11 -7.61 14.17
C SER A 63 2.10 -8.77 14.11
N GLU A 64 2.56 -9.14 12.92
CA GLU A 64 3.52 -10.21 12.68
C GLU A 64 4.95 -9.70 12.54
N LEU A 65 5.13 -8.37 12.53
CA LEU A 65 6.45 -7.76 12.41
C LEU A 65 7.24 -7.95 13.69
N GLN A 66 8.28 -8.76 13.62
CA GLN A 66 9.24 -8.89 14.71
C GLN A 66 10.07 -7.60 14.82
N PRO A 67 10.33 -7.10 16.04
CA PRO A 67 11.08 -5.85 16.23
C PRO A 67 12.52 -5.89 15.71
N GLU A 68 13.10 -7.05 15.56
CA GLU A 68 14.51 -7.28 15.22
C GLU A 68 14.75 -7.62 13.74
N THR A 69 14.03 -7.00 12.82
CA THR A 69 14.34 -7.21 11.41
C THR A 69 15.59 -6.42 11.01
N ASN A 70 16.68 -7.11 10.67
CA ASN A 70 17.87 -6.54 10.02
C ASN A 70 17.60 -6.14 8.55
N ALA A 71 16.39 -5.76 8.24
CA ALA A 71 16.01 -5.35 6.90
C ALA A 71 16.62 -3.99 6.56
N PRO A 72 17.17 -3.79 5.35
CA PRO A 72 17.68 -2.50 4.89
C PRO A 72 16.68 -1.36 5.05
N TRP A 73 15.40 -1.65 4.92
CA TRP A 73 14.32 -0.68 5.19
C TRP A 73 12.99 -1.37 5.51
N VAL A 74 12.21 -0.68 6.32
CA VAL A 74 10.83 -1.05 6.65
C VAL A 74 9.95 0.19 6.52
N LEU A 75 8.89 0.10 5.72
CA LEU A 75 7.85 1.10 5.64
C LEU A 75 6.58 0.56 6.28
N ARG A 76 5.90 1.37 7.06
CA ARG A 76 4.64 0.98 7.71
C ARG A 76 3.52 1.89 7.26
N GLY A 77 2.31 1.36 7.17
CA GLY A 77 1.17 2.17 6.81
C GLY A 77 -0.15 1.51 7.11
N ILE A 78 -1.11 2.35 7.48
CA ILE A 78 -2.50 1.97 7.66
C ILE A 78 -3.22 2.13 6.33
N THR A 79 -3.88 1.08 5.85
CA THR A 79 -4.67 1.12 4.62
C THR A 79 -5.83 2.10 4.76
N SER A 80 -5.94 3.04 3.83
CA SER A 80 -7.04 3.97 3.72
C SER A 80 -7.32 4.28 2.26
N ASN A 81 -8.52 3.97 1.81
CA ASN A 81 -8.97 4.30 0.44
C ASN A 81 -9.90 5.52 0.41
N GLU A 82 -10.11 6.16 1.55
CA GLU A 82 -11.16 7.18 1.72
C GLU A 82 -10.62 8.61 1.86
N ARG A 83 -9.30 8.78 1.87
CA ARG A 83 -8.71 10.12 1.98
C ARG A 83 -8.87 10.87 0.67
N TYR A 84 -9.43 12.07 0.78
CA TYR A 84 -9.60 13.02 -0.32
C TYR A 84 -10.54 12.55 -1.44
N VAL A 85 -11.36 11.53 -1.20
CA VAL A 85 -12.42 11.09 -2.12
C VAL A 85 -13.78 11.59 -1.65
N MET A 86 -14.65 11.92 -2.59
CA MET A 86 -16.06 12.20 -2.30
C MET A 86 -16.85 10.90 -2.12
N ARG A 87 -18.06 11.02 -1.59
CA ARG A 87 -18.92 9.85 -1.35
C ARG A 87 -19.20 9.07 -2.63
N GLU A 88 -19.48 9.76 -3.70
CA GLU A 88 -19.78 9.19 -5.00
C GLU A 88 -18.57 8.44 -5.57
N GLU A 89 -17.40 9.05 -5.53
CA GLU A 89 -16.13 8.43 -5.96
C GLU A 89 -15.81 7.18 -5.12
N LYS A 90 -16.02 7.25 -3.80
CA LYS A 90 -15.86 6.11 -2.90
C LYS A 90 -16.76 4.95 -3.32
N ASN A 91 -18.04 5.23 -3.57
CA ASN A 91 -19.00 4.21 -3.98
C ASN A 91 -18.57 3.56 -5.31
N GLU A 92 -18.13 4.37 -6.28
CA GLU A 92 -17.62 3.86 -7.55
C GLU A 92 -16.37 2.98 -7.37
N ILE A 93 -15.42 3.41 -6.53
CA ILE A 93 -14.22 2.65 -6.22
C ILE A 93 -14.59 1.30 -5.60
N VAL A 94 -15.47 1.28 -4.61
CA VAL A 94 -15.87 0.05 -3.89
C VAL A 94 -16.50 -0.97 -4.84
N VAL A 95 -17.32 -0.52 -5.79
CA VAL A 95 -17.97 -1.40 -6.76
C VAL A 95 -16.99 -1.95 -7.80
N LYS A 96 -16.06 -1.12 -8.29
CA LYS A 96 -15.18 -1.46 -9.41
C LYS A 96 -13.83 -2.03 -8.99
N GLN A 97 -13.30 -1.63 -7.84
CA GLN A 97 -11.97 -2.02 -7.40
C GLN A 97 -11.97 -3.42 -6.81
N GLN A 98 -11.33 -4.32 -7.49
CA GLN A 98 -11.05 -5.65 -6.96
C GLN A 98 -10.05 -5.59 -5.80
N GLY A 99 -10.04 -6.63 -4.95
CA GLY A 99 -9.05 -6.80 -3.89
C GLY A 99 -7.62 -6.91 -4.44
N LEU A 100 -6.65 -6.68 -3.57
CA LEU A 100 -5.26 -7.05 -3.86
C LEU A 100 -5.12 -8.58 -3.92
N ALA A 101 -3.98 -9.06 -4.40
CA ALA A 101 -3.68 -10.49 -4.49
C ALA A 101 -4.56 -11.29 -5.48
N ARG A 102 -4.96 -10.64 -6.55
CA ARG A 102 -5.61 -11.34 -7.66
C ARG A 102 -4.63 -12.29 -8.35
N PRO A 103 -5.03 -13.52 -8.71
CA PRO A 103 -4.16 -14.47 -9.39
C PRO A 103 -3.59 -13.93 -10.71
N GLU A 104 -4.38 -13.10 -11.41
CA GLU A 104 -4.03 -12.51 -12.69
C GLU A 104 -3.01 -11.37 -12.56
N ALA A 105 -2.94 -10.74 -11.38
CA ALA A 105 -2.03 -9.63 -11.13
C ALA A 105 -0.65 -10.14 -10.76
N THR A 106 0.23 -10.23 -11.76
CA THR A 106 1.60 -10.75 -11.61
C THR A 106 2.62 -9.68 -11.25
N CYS A 107 2.25 -8.41 -11.35
CA CYS A 107 3.10 -7.26 -11.07
C CYS A 107 2.47 -6.32 -10.03
N ALA A 108 3.32 -5.70 -9.22
CA ALA A 108 2.92 -4.66 -8.29
C ALA A 108 3.96 -3.52 -8.27
N ALA A 109 3.52 -2.32 -7.98
CA ALA A 109 4.38 -1.18 -7.71
C ALA A 109 4.15 -0.68 -6.29
N LEU A 110 5.23 -0.55 -5.52
CA LEU A 110 5.24 0.15 -4.24
C LEU A 110 5.80 1.55 -4.49
N ILE A 111 5.01 2.59 -4.18
CA ILE A 111 5.35 3.99 -4.44
C ILE A 111 5.41 4.75 -3.11
N PRO A 112 6.57 4.79 -2.45
CA PRO A 112 6.75 5.59 -1.24
C PRO A 112 6.73 7.09 -1.58
N ILE A 113 5.91 7.86 -0.87
CA ILE A 113 5.78 9.30 -1.08
C ILE A 113 5.95 10.02 0.26
N ARG A 114 6.93 10.92 0.33
CA ARG A 114 7.05 11.85 1.45
C ARG A 114 6.39 13.18 1.09
N LYS A 115 5.50 13.64 1.93
CA LYS A 115 4.90 14.97 1.83
C LYS A 115 5.84 16.00 2.48
N ASN A 116 6.01 17.15 1.84
CA ASN A 116 6.79 18.27 2.39
C ASN A 116 5.98 19.06 3.45
N ALA A 117 6.62 20.03 4.10
CA ALA A 117 5.98 20.86 5.13
C ALA A 117 4.78 21.62 4.56
N ALA A 118 4.90 22.23 3.39
CA ALA A 118 3.84 22.99 2.75
C ALA A 118 2.56 22.15 2.53
N TRP A 119 2.70 20.87 2.24
CA TRP A 119 1.54 19.97 2.16
C TRP A 119 0.78 19.86 3.49
N TRP A 120 1.48 19.91 4.60
CA TRP A 120 0.86 19.76 5.92
C TRP A 120 0.20 21.04 6.41
N GLU A 121 0.61 22.21 5.86
CA GLU A 121 -0.03 23.50 6.09
C GLU A 121 -1.37 23.63 5.38
N PHE A 122 -1.58 22.88 4.29
CA PHE A 122 -2.86 22.89 3.56
C PHE A 122 -4.02 22.39 4.42
N THR A 123 -5.18 23.00 4.25
CA THR A 123 -6.47 22.51 4.74
C THR A 123 -6.91 21.25 3.97
N GLN A 124 -7.99 20.61 4.39
CA GLN A 124 -8.47 19.38 3.72
C GLN A 124 -8.99 19.65 2.31
N ASP A 125 -9.68 20.75 2.12
CA ASP A 125 -10.21 21.21 0.82
C ASP A 125 -9.08 21.62 -0.13
N GLU A 126 -8.06 22.30 0.36
CA GLU A 126 -6.86 22.61 -0.46
C GLU A 126 -6.14 21.34 -0.93
N ARG A 127 -5.95 20.37 -0.05
CA ARG A 127 -5.39 19.05 -0.43
C ARG A 127 -6.28 18.34 -1.45
N ARG A 128 -7.60 18.40 -1.26
CA ARG A 128 -8.57 17.87 -2.22
C ARG A 128 -8.42 18.54 -3.58
N SER A 129 -8.31 19.87 -3.63
CA SER A 129 -8.13 20.63 -4.87
C SER A 129 -6.88 20.22 -5.67
N VAL A 130 -5.79 19.82 -4.99
CA VAL A 130 -4.60 19.27 -5.69
C VAL A 130 -4.94 17.99 -6.46
N PHE A 131 -5.71 17.07 -5.85
CA PHE A 131 -6.14 15.85 -6.53
C PHE A 131 -7.12 16.10 -7.67
N GLU A 132 -8.01 17.05 -7.53
CA GLU A 132 -8.96 17.46 -8.57
C GLU A 132 -8.25 18.07 -9.78
N LYS A 133 -7.35 19.03 -9.54
CA LYS A 133 -6.54 19.67 -10.60
C LYS A 133 -5.69 18.65 -11.37
N SER A 134 -5.11 17.69 -10.68
CA SER A 134 -4.30 16.62 -11.30
C SER A 134 -5.13 15.51 -11.92
N LYS A 135 -6.45 15.52 -11.75
CA LYS A 135 -7.39 14.45 -12.14
C LYS A 135 -6.98 13.06 -11.61
N HIS A 136 -6.24 13.02 -10.51
CA HIS A 136 -5.61 11.81 -10.00
C HIS A 136 -6.62 10.70 -9.70
N ILE A 137 -7.76 11.04 -9.08
CA ILE A 137 -8.81 10.09 -8.75
C ILE A 137 -9.48 9.60 -10.03
N GLN A 138 -9.85 10.51 -10.92
CA GLN A 138 -10.51 10.18 -12.20
C GLN A 138 -9.65 9.29 -13.08
N ILE A 139 -8.37 9.61 -13.23
CA ILE A 139 -7.42 8.75 -13.96
C ILE A 139 -7.39 7.36 -13.35
N GLY A 140 -7.31 7.27 -12.01
CA GLY A 140 -7.32 5.99 -11.33
C GLY A 140 -8.59 5.16 -11.57
N LEU A 141 -9.76 5.79 -11.57
CA LEU A 141 -11.04 5.14 -11.86
C LEU A 141 -11.09 4.57 -13.29
N ASN A 142 -10.50 5.28 -14.25
CA ASN A 142 -10.47 4.84 -15.65
C ASN A 142 -9.65 3.55 -15.86
N TYR A 143 -8.73 3.23 -14.97
CA TYR A 143 -7.91 2.01 -15.04
C TYR A 143 -8.48 0.84 -14.24
N LEU A 144 -9.60 1.02 -13.53
CA LEU A 144 -10.29 -0.09 -12.87
C LEU A 144 -11.04 -0.95 -13.90
N PRO A 145 -11.09 -2.27 -13.73
CA PRO A 145 -10.46 -3.07 -12.67
C PRO A 145 -9.03 -3.53 -12.97
N ALA A 146 -8.43 -3.11 -14.10
CA ALA A 146 -7.11 -3.59 -14.52
C ALA A 146 -6.02 -3.28 -13.49
N VAL A 147 -6.06 -2.10 -12.85
CA VAL A 147 -5.13 -1.67 -11.82
C VAL A 147 -5.86 -1.46 -10.49
N ALA A 148 -5.64 -2.33 -9.53
CA ALA A 148 -6.09 -2.11 -8.16
C ALA A 148 -5.06 -1.26 -7.40
N ARG A 149 -5.53 -0.22 -6.70
CA ARG A 149 -4.69 0.68 -5.92
C ARG A 149 -5.08 0.64 -4.45
N LYS A 150 -4.09 0.61 -3.58
CA LYS A 150 -4.29 0.76 -2.13
C LYS A 150 -3.39 1.88 -1.61
N LEU A 151 -3.98 2.81 -0.91
CA LEU A 151 -3.24 3.86 -0.21
C LEU A 151 -2.95 3.40 1.22
N HIS A 152 -1.69 3.52 1.60
CA HIS A 152 -1.25 3.33 2.97
C HIS A 152 -0.69 4.65 3.50
N HIS A 153 -1.04 5.05 4.70
CA HIS A 153 -0.52 6.27 5.31
C HIS A 153 0.12 5.97 6.67
N CYS A 154 1.16 6.72 7.01
CA CYS A 154 1.92 6.54 8.25
C CYS A 154 1.75 7.70 9.25
N ARG A 155 0.79 8.61 9.02
CA ARG A 155 0.62 9.83 9.81
C ARG A 155 0.48 9.55 11.32
N ASP A 156 -0.19 8.47 11.66
CA ASP A 156 -0.56 8.13 13.03
C ASP A 156 0.32 7.00 13.60
N LEU A 157 1.49 6.77 12.98
CA LEU A 157 2.43 5.71 13.33
C LEU A 157 3.73 6.25 13.93
N SER A 158 3.71 7.43 14.52
CA SER A 158 4.86 8.03 15.21
C SER A 158 5.11 7.39 16.57
#